data_4afd93acf70e1e17a7f35ad175347e1d
#
_entry.id   4afd93acf70e1e17a7f35ad175347e1d
#
_cell.length_a   1.000
_cell.length_b   1.000
_cell.length_c   1.000
_cell.angle_alpha   90.00
_cell.angle_beta   90.00
_cell.angle_gamma   90.00
#
_symmetry.space_group_name_H-M   'P 1'
#
loop_
_entity.id
_entity.type
_entity.pdbx_description
1 polymer ?
#
loop_
_entity_poly.entity_id
_entity_poly.type
_entity_poly.pdbx_seq_one_letter_code
_entity_poly.pdbx_strand_id
1 'polypeptide(L)'
;MAAEANASGKAAERVWPAAVVRLDNGGLDFFSQLGVVRRPDLTQYLVEDFQRNRDGLAFEELQQNLFSEVFPYITDYMERCFSEGKNIIQTDRQIGDAPGRYFHARQLLFGDDYLQAPYMWKQLTFPLPQSEYQDTPHILEVSIPKWLEDLGLPEDLKGRIKEIGLTQLIFKAPTKGLSLHLGFDYVGEHKMGPLSIAMFLAKQNNGLAVQAALSMARVKTLDGESKNTALVTIGPSLHGKSTLTIMIELANSDLARLLNLPHDEDEGVYPMNDDIVLLQPLNEPIETLKDGHRIHIPYGIDGTENNLYAVPFGLTREDDPITYDVVRGSADNPSSLETLENVPVNLNDFTPNYLENPVRNMRMILSRVRLLERKGSGNLLESITQGQLKDSVHVPMENTDQIFWQAVMRQNTVIPPLRRMSLEQYVRVLMYGEAVQMGAAVGAIGRPYVEYFSDPFIIGLEDENANIMHYILQQIQAGGLPQYCYVFNTGGVGADTNDEATGAKYKKIPRELTLTLQEALLREAIKFEYDAVLRSDIAVAIVD
;
A
#
# COMPACT_ATOMS: atom_id res chain seq x y z
N MET A 1 7.64 14.78 25.28
CA MET A 1 6.53 15.76 25.07
C MET A 1 5.16 15.08 25.02
N ALA A 2 4.88 14.16 24.09
CA ALA A 2 3.60 13.43 24.10
C ALA A 2 3.35 12.68 25.43
N ALA A 3 4.39 12.09 26.03
CA ALA A 3 4.30 11.42 27.34
C ALA A 3 4.04 12.39 28.50
N GLU A 4 4.55 13.60 28.45
CA GLU A 4 4.34 14.63 29.47
C GLU A 4 2.93 15.22 29.44
N ALA A 5 2.37 15.42 28.24
CA ALA A 5 1.01 15.90 28.09
C ALA A 5 -0.03 14.91 28.65
N ASN A 6 0.22 13.61 28.50
CA ASN A 6 -0.67 12.58 29.02
C ASN A 6 -0.55 12.32 30.53
N ALA A 7 0.57 12.66 31.15
CA ALA A 7 0.73 12.58 32.59
C ALA A 7 -0.21 13.54 33.34
N SER A 8 -0.74 14.56 32.69
CA SER A 8 -1.70 15.51 33.25
C SER A 8 -3.16 15.07 33.21
N GLY A 9 -3.47 13.93 32.56
CA GLY A 9 -4.83 13.42 32.41
C GLY A 9 -5.75 14.29 31.56
N LYS A 10 -5.20 15.18 30.75
CA LYS A 10 -5.98 16.05 29.85
C LYS A 10 -6.11 15.42 28.49
N ALA A 11 -7.35 15.30 28.02
CA ALA A 11 -7.68 14.85 26.69
C ALA A 11 -7.17 15.82 25.64
N ALA A 12 -6.55 15.30 24.60
CA ALA A 12 -6.33 15.91 23.29
C ALA A 12 -5.99 17.41 23.32
N GLU A 13 -5.26 17.87 24.31
CA GLU A 13 -4.65 19.19 24.22
C GLU A 13 -3.62 19.19 23.10
N ARG A 14 -3.60 20.28 22.36
CA ARG A 14 -2.57 20.53 21.37
C ARG A 14 -1.22 20.49 22.04
N VAL A 15 -0.49 19.39 21.79
CA VAL A 15 0.82 19.16 22.37
C VAL A 15 1.85 19.49 21.35
N TRP A 16 2.08 20.54 20.92
CA TRP A 16 3.15 20.88 20.04
C TRP A 16 3.18 20.20 18.67
N PRO A 17 2.74 20.95 17.77
CA PRO A 17 1.49 21.66 17.60
C PRO A 17 0.39 20.71 17.18
N ALA A 18 0.75 19.48 16.79
CA ALA A 18 -0.21 18.47 16.46
C ALA A 18 -0.97 18.04 17.72
N ALA A 19 -2.25 17.84 17.60
CA ALA A 19 -3.01 17.18 18.64
C ALA A 19 -2.60 15.70 18.67
N VAL A 20 -2.27 15.21 19.84
CA VAL A 20 -1.94 13.81 20.07
C VAL A 20 -2.63 13.32 21.34
N VAL A 21 -3.18 12.11 21.28
CA VAL A 21 -3.79 11.44 22.40
C VAL A 21 -3.00 10.17 22.70
N ARG A 22 -2.70 9.95 23.97
CA ARG A 22 -2.24 8.64 24.42
C ARG A 22 -3.44 7.77 24.70
N LEU A 23 -3.48 6.63 24.05
CA LEU A 23 -4.55 5.66 24.19
C LEU A 23 -4.46 4.89 25.51
N ASP A 24 -5.55 4.25 25.90
CA ASP A 24 -5.67 3.42 27.10
C ASP A 24 -4.59 2.33 27.21
N ASN A 25 -4.16 1.78 26.07
CA ASN A 25 -3.11 0.76 26.00
C ASN A 25 -1.68 1.32 25.87
N GLY A 26 -1.51 2.63 25.92
CA GLY A 26 -0.23 3.32 25.78
C GLY A 26 0.18 3.68 24.35
N GLY A 27 -0.64 3.34 23.35
CA GLY A 27 -0.50 3.78 21.96
C GLY A 27 -0.71 5.29 21.80
N LEU A 28 -0.53 5.77 20.57
CA LEU A 28 -0.67 7.19 20.23
C LEU A 28 -1.62 7.35 19.05
N ASP A 29 -2.50 8.35 19.15
CA ASP A 29 -3.33 8.80 18.05
C ASP A 29 -3.02 10.27 17.73
N PHE A 30 -2.67 10.55 16.48
CA PHE A 30 -2.31 11.88 15.99
C PHE A 30 -3.47 12.48 15.19
N PHE A 31 -3.75 13.76 15.43
CA PHE A 31 -4.82 14.48 14.75
C PHE A 31 -4.25 15.57 13.86
N SER A 32 -4.41 15.41 12.55
CA SER A 32 -3.99 16.41 11.58
C SER A 32 -4.72 17.73 11.77
N GLN A 33 -4.00 18.84 11.63
CA GLN A 33 -4.49 20.20 11.85
C GLN A 33 -4.61 21.02 10.55
N LEU A 34 -3.78 20.69 9.55
CA LEU A 34 -3.66 21.50 8.34
C LEU A 34 -4.52 21.02 7.18
N GLY A 35 -4.82 19.75 7.13
CA GLY A 35 -5.67 19.21 6.07
C GLY A 35 -5.69 17.69 6.14
N VAL A 36 -6.87 17.16 6.12
CA VAL A 36 -7.13 15.78 6.49
C VAL A 36 -7.91 15.02 5.44
N VAL A 37 -8.41 15.70 4.48
CA VAL A 37 -9.16 15.09 3.40
C VAL A 37 -8.42 15.43 2.13
N ARG A 38 -8.13 14.43 1.31
CA ARG A 38 -7.78 14.68 -0.08
C ARG A 38 -8.89 15.47 -0.73
N ARG A 39 -8.66 16.74 -0.81
CA ARG A 39 -9.59 17.67 -1.43
C ARG A 39 -8.94 18.20 -2.69
N PRO A 40 -9.32 17.67 -3.87
CA PRO A 40 -8.80 18.15 -5.15
C PRO A 40 -9.03 19.65 -5.38
N ASP A 41 -10.01 20.22 -4.69
CA ASP A 41 -10.33 21.64 -4.71
C ASP A 41 -9.36 22.50 -3.88
N LEU A 42 -8.61 21.91 -2.96
CA LEU A 42 -7.65 22.62 -2.09
C LEU A 42 -6.19 22.18 -2.29
N THR A 43 -5.99 21.01 -2.87
CA THR A 43 -4.68 20.42 -3.07
C THR A 43 -4.31 20.46 -4.54
N GLN A 44 -3.17 21.05 -4.85
CA GLN A 44 -2.60 21.02 -6.19
C GLN A 44 -1.43 20.06 -6.22
N TYR A 45 -1.50 19.09 -7.13
CA TYR A 45 -0.39 18.20 -7.44
C TYR A 45 0.31 18.72 -8.69
N LEU A 46 1.59 19.03 -8.55
CA LEU A 46 2.43 19.47 -9.66
C LEU A 46 3.47 18.41 -9.95
N VAL A 47 3.76 18.22 -11.22
CA VAL A 47 4.81 17.35 -11.71
C VAL A 47 5.73 18.15 -12.60
N GLU A 48 7.02 17.85 -12.57
CA GLU A 48 7.99 18.50 -13.46
C GLU A 48 7.61 18.33 -14.94
N ASP A 49 8.08 19.23 -15.76
CA ASP A 49 7.80 19.25 -17.20
C ASP A 49 8.18 17.90 -17.84
N PHE A 50 7.38 17.48 -18.83
CA PHE A 50 7.51 16.23 -19.58
C PHE A 50 7.11 14.95 -18.81
N GLN A 51 6.81 15.04 -17.52
CA GLN A 51 6.23 13.90 -16.78
C GLN A 51 4.72 14.07 -16.69
N ARG A 52 3.97 13.06 -17.13
CA ARG A 52 2.52 13.08 -17.08
C ARG A 52 2.02 12.24 -15.91
N ASN A 53 1.05 12.80 -15.20
CA ASN A 53 0.30 12.10 -14.18
C ASN A 53 -1.18 12.48 -14.35
N ARG A 54 -2.09 11.55 -14.17
CA ARG A 54 -3.53 11.74 -14.37
C ARG A 54 -4.10 12.95 -13.63
N ASP A 55 -3.69 13.15 -12.38
CA ASP A 55 -4.22 14.20 -11.50
C ASP A 55 -3.19 15.31 -11.22
N GLY A 56 -2.04 15.30 -11.89
CA GLY A 56 -0.97 16.28 -11.76
C GLY A 56 -1.00 17.29 -12.90
N LEU A 57 -0.93 18.57 -12.55
CA LEU A 57 -0.69 19.64 -13.51
C LEU A 57 0.81 19.76 -13.79
N ALA A 58 1.18 20.03 -15.03
CA ALA A 58 2.54 20.43 -15.31
C ALA A 58 2.89 21.72 -14.56
N PHE A 59 4.14 21.85 -14.15
CA PHE A 59 4.63 23.02 -13.40
C PHE A 59 4.24 24.36 -14.05
N GLU A 60 4.31 24.44 -15.37
CA GLU A 60 3.97 25.66 -16.14
C GLU A 60 2.47 25.93 -16.23
N GLU A 61 1.61 24.93 -15.96
CA GLU A 61 0.15 25.07 -16.08
C GLU A 61 -0.50 25.68 -14.84
N LEU A 62 0.23 25.74 -13.70
CA LEU A 62 -0.34 26.27 -12.47
C LEU A 62 -0.53 27.78 -12.55
N GLN A 63 -1.79 28.21 -12.75
CA GLN A 63 -2.25 29.59 -12.56
C GLN A 63 -1.25 30.66 -13.07
N GLN A 64 -0.84 30.56 -14.35
CA GLN A 64 0.09 31.51 -14.96
C GLN A 64 1.42 31.65 -14.22
N ASN A 65 2.01 30.53 -13.81
CA ASN A 65 3.31 30.46 -13.13
C ASN A 65 3.33 30.95 -11.67
N LEU A 66 2.20 30.93 -10.96
CA LEU A 66 2.16 31.32 -9.54
C LEU A 66 3.21 30.59 -8.71
N PHE A 67 3.45 29.29 -9.00
CA PHE A 67 4.45 28.52 -8.28
C PHE A 67 5.88 29.06 -8.53
N SER A 68 6.19 29.54 -9.72
CA SER A 68 7.50 30.13 -10.01
C SER A 68 7.75 31.42 -9.21
N GLU A 69 6.68 32.13 -8.85
CA GLU A 69 6.77 33.29 -7.96
C GLU A 69 7.01 32.87 -6.49
N VAL A 70 6.48 31.71 -6.07
CA VAL A 70 6.62 31.20 -4.70
C VAL A 70 7.98 30.52 -4.47
N PHE A 71 8.49 29.82 -5.48
CA PHE A 71 9.68 28.98 -5.36
C PHE A 71 10.94 29.69 -4.82
N PRO A 72 11.27 30.94 -5.20
CA PRO A 72 12.38 31.66 -4.61
C PRO A 72 12.27 31.82 -3.09
N TYR A 73 11.07 32.06 -2.58
CA TYR A 73 10.84 32.20 -1.13
C TYR A 73 11.03 30.86 -0.38
N ILE A 74 10.75 29.72 -1.04
CA ILE A 74 11.01 28.40 -0.47
C ILE A 74 12.51 28.21 -0.30
N THR A 75 13.30 28.47 -1.33
CA THR A 75 14.77 28.34 -1.27
C THR A 75 15.38 29.30 -0.25
N ASP A 76 14.98 30.57 -0.26
CA ASP A 76 15.44 31.56 0.74
C ASP A 76 15.08 31.16 2.17
N TYR A 77 13.91 30.61 2.40
CA TYR A 77 13.50 30.10 3.71
C TYR A 77 14.36 28.93 4.17
N MET A 78 14.58 27.96 3.28
CA MET A 78 15.43 26.82 3.58
C MET A 78 16.86 27.25 3.91
N GLU A 79 17.45 28.14 3.12
CA GLU A 79 18.81 28.70 3.36
C GLU A 79 18.90 29.43 4.70
N ARG A 80 17.88 30.23 5.04
CA ARG A 80 17.83 30.89 6.35
C ARG A 80 17.74 29.87 7.49
N CYS A 81 16.91 28.84 7.37
CA CYS A 81 16.78 27.82 8.40
C CYS A 81 18.11 27.08 8.63
N PHE A 82 18.83 26.75 7.56
CA PHE A 82 20.15 26.12 7.68
C PHE A 82 21.20 27.07 8.28
N SER A 83 21.23 28.35 7.85
CA SER A 83 22.22 29.31 8.34
C SER A 83 21.97 29.77 9.78
N GLU A 84 20.71 29.89 10.19
CA GLU A 84 20.31 30.30 11.53
C GLU A 84 20.27 29.14 12.54
N GLY A 85 20.49 27.90 12.10
CA GLY A 85 20.43 26.71 12.93
C GLY A 85 19.02 26.45 13.50
N LYS A 86 17.97 26.80 12.72
CA LYS A 86 16.58 26.48 13.09
C LYS A 86 16.35 24.98 13.13
N ASN A 87 15.36 24.56 13.89
CA ASN A 87 15.02 23.17 14.02
C ASN A 87 14.56 22.59 12.66
N ILE A 88 15.42 21.79 12.07
CA ILE A 88 15.12 20.97 10.90
C ILE A 88 15.24 19.52 11.34
N ILE A 89 14.17 18.75 11.14
CA ILE A 89 14.18 17.34 11.48
C ILE A 89 14.52 16.56 10.21
N GLN A 90 15.68 15.92 10.22
CA GLN A 90 16.10 15.02 9.17
C GLN A 90 15.83 13.58 9.56
N THR A 91 15.22 12.83 8.67
CA THR A 91 14.96 11.41 8.86
C THR A 91 15.41 10.64 7.60
N ASP A 92 16.48 9.88 7.73
CA ASP A 92 17.00 9.01 6.67
C ASP A 92 16.44 7.60 6.85
N ARG A 93 15.81 7.06 5.81
CA ARG A 93 15.18 5.75 5.81
C ARG A 93 15.40 5.03 4.48
N GLN A 94 14.98 3.79 4.45
CA GLN A 94 15.06 2.93 3.27
C GLN A 94 13.65 2.53 2.83
N ILE A 95 13.34 2.72 1.55
CA ILE A 95 12.13 2.22 0.89
C ILE A 95 12.48 0.90 0.21
N GLY A 96 11.79 -0.17 0.59
CA GLY A 96 12.16 -1.54 0.24
C GLY A 96 13.35 -2.06 1.05
N ASP A 97 13.56 -3.37 1.04
CA ASP A 97 14.66 -4.03 1.77
C ASP A 97 15.48 -5.01 0.89
N ALA A 98 15.13 -5.11 -0.40
CA ALA A 98 15.81 -6.00 -1.32
C ALA A 98 17.25 -5.52 -1.58
N PRO A 99 18.28 -6.36 -1.38
CA PRO A 99 19.66 -5.98 -1.60
C PRO A 99 19.91 -5.40 -3.00
N GLY A 100 20.45 -4.17 -3.05
CA GLY A 100 20.73 -3.46 -4.30
C GLY A 100 19.50 -2.95 -5.07
N ARG A 101 18.29 -3.11 -4.53
CA ARG A 101 17.04 -2.66 -5.17
C ARG A 101 16.13 -1.88 -4.21
N TYR A 102 16.70 -1.24 -3.22
CA TYR A 102 16.02 -0.31 -2.31
C TYR A 102 16.40 1.14 -2.64
N PHE A 103 15.67 2.08 -2.06
CA PHE A 103 15.94 3.50 -2.23
C PHE A 103 16.24 4.17 -0.89
N HIS A 104 17.39 4.85 -0.78
CA HIS A 104 17.64 5.77 0.33
C HIS A 104 16.73 6.99 0.16
N ALA A 105 15.85 7.21 1.13
CA ALA A 105 14.94 8.34 1.18
C ALA A 105 15.22 9.20 2.41
N ARG A 106 15.36 10.51 2.19
CA ARG A 106 15.54 11.52 3.22
C ARG A 106 14.32 12.41 3.30
N GLN A 107 13.77 12.53 4.49
CA GLN A 107 12.72 13.50 4.80
C GLN A 107 13.34 14.67 5.58
N LEU A 108 13.10 15.90 5.12
CA LEU A 108 13.42 17.14 5.82
C LEU A 108 12.12 17.84 6.20
N LEU A 109 11.83 17.88 7.49
CA LEU A 109 10.72 18.64 8.04
C LEU A 109 11.26 19.97 8.58
N PHE A 110 10.79 21.07 7.98
CA PHE A 110 11.10 22.43 8.41
C PHE A 110 10.10 22.90 9.46
N GLY A 111 10.59 23.10 10.67
CA GLY A 111 9.79 23.33 11.87
C GLY A 111 9.65 22.07 12.70
N ASP A 112 9.47 22.28 13.98
CA ASP A 112 9.39 21.20 14.98
C ASP A 112 7.96 20.91 15.42
N ASP A 113 7.00 21.38 14.66
CA ASP A 113 5.60 21.42 15.01
C ASP A 113 4.79 20.17 14.64
N TYR A 114 5.26 19.32 13.72
CA TYR A 114 4.48 18.22 13.15
C TYR A 114 5.25 16.90 13.17
N LEU A 115 5.66 16.50 14.38
CA LEU A 115 6.47 15.30 14.61
C LEU A 115 5.81 13.99 14.21
N GLN A 116 4.49 13.96 14.01
CA GLN A 116 3.82 12.76 13.50
C GLN A 116 4.40 12.32 12.15
N ALA A 117 4.78 13.26 11.27
CA ALA A 117 5.33 12.92 9.96
C ALA A 117 6.61 12.07 10.09
N PRO A 118 7.72 12.53 10.71
CA PRO A 118 8.91 11.70 10.88
C PRO A 118 8.72 10.50 11.79
N TYR A 119 7.83 10.59 12.79
CA TYR A 119 7.55 9.50 13.71
C TYR A 119 6.91 8.31 13.01
N MET A 120 5.84 8.54 12.24
CA MET A 120 5.15 7.49 11.52
C MET A 120 5.94 7.03 10.29
N TRP A 121 6.66 7.94 9.61
CA TRP A 121 7.58 7.62 8.55
C TRP A 121 8.62 6.57 8.96
N LYS A 122 9.19 6.72 10.18
CA LYS A 122 10.12 5.74 10.75
C LYS A 122 9.50 4.37 10.99
N GLN A 123 8.22 4.28 11.26
CA GLN A 123 7.55 3.01 11.44
C GLN A 123 7.19 2.34 10.11
N LEU A 124 6.84 3.15 9.11
CA LEU A 124 6.43 2.65 7.79
C LEU A 124 7.61 2.20 6.92
N THR A 125 8.78 2.76 7.12
CA THR A 125 9.96 2.52 6.30
C THR A 125 11.03 1.72 7.05
N PHE A 126 12.01 1.18 6.32
CA PHE A 126 13.09 0.40 6.91
C PHE A 126 14.19 1.30 7.49
N PRO A 127 14.90 0.84 8.54
CA PRO A 127 16.14 1.50 8.97
C PRO A 127 17.15 1.51 7.84
N LEU A 128 17.78 2.68 7.60
CA LEU A 128 18.91 2.75 6.68
C LEU A 128 20.18 2.33 7.43
N PRO A 129 20.90 1.27 6.99
CA PRO A 129 22.19 0.90 7.56
C PRO A 129 23.21 2.03 7.42
N GLN A 130 24.08 2.21 8.39
CA GLN A 130 25.13 3.25 8.36
C GLN A 130 26.05 3.13 7.14
N SER A 131 26.31 1.90 6.68
CA SER A 131 27.11 1.61 5.48
C SER A 131 26.45 2.09 4.19
N GLU A 132 25.13 2.27 4.20
CA GLU A 132 24.31 2.63 3.02
C GLU A 132 23.97 4.12 2.99
N TYR A 133 24.41 4.87 4.00
CA TYR A 133 24.19 6.31 4.05
C TYR A 133 24.92 7.01 2.92
N GLN A 134 24.20 7.89 2.22
CA GLN A 134 24.72 8.73 1.15
C GLN A 134 24.42 10.19 1.47
N ASP A 135 25.37 11.08 1.17
CA ASP A 135 25.18 12.53 1.33
C ASP A 135 24.02 13.02 0.46
N THR A 136 23.93 12.51 -0.77
CA THR A 136 22.80 12.74 -1.68
C THR A 136 21.93 11.49 -1.70
N PRO A 137 20.72 11.52 -1.11
CA PRO A 137 19.81 10.38 -1.14
C PRO A 137 19.24 10.18 -2.56
N HIS A 138 18.69 8.99 -2.83
CA HIS A 138 17.94 8.76 -4.07
C HIS A 138 16.65 9.60 -4.11
N ILE A 139 16.03 9.82 -2.93
CA ILE A 139 14.77 10.52 -2.78
C ILE A 139 14.90 11.54 -1.66
N LEU A 140 14.56 12.79 -1.95
CA LEU A 140 14.48 13.86 -1.00
C LEU A 140 13.02 14.34 -0.89
N GLU A 141 12.45 14.24 0.29
CA GLU A 141 11.21 14.90 0.64
C GLU A 141 11.50 16.15 1.47
N VAL A 142 10.92 17.27 1.07
CA VAL A 142 10.97 18.53 1.80
C VAL A 142 9.56 18.88 2.24
N SER A 143 9.35 19.09 3.53
CA SER A 143 8.05 19.45 4.11
C SER A 143 8.13 20.79 4.82
N ILE A 144 7.26 21.73 4.42
CA ILE A 144 7.08 23.04 5.07
C ILE A 144 5.59 23.19 5.42
N PRO A 145 5.15 22.67 6.57
CA PRO A 145 3.73 22.63 6.90
C PRO A 145 3.07 24.03 7.00
N LYS A 146 3.74 25.01 7.57
CA LYS A 146 3.23 26.40 7.74
C LYS A 146 3.75 27.35 6.65
N TRP A 147 3.87 26.89 5.42
CA TRP A 147 4.51 27.63 4.33
C TRP A 147 3.94 29.05 4.10
N LEU A 148 2.62 29.23 4.21
CA LEU A 148 2.00 30.55 4.04
C LEU A 148 2.39 31.58 5.09
N GLU A 149 2.79 31.09 6.30
CA GLU A 149 3.21 31.91 7.42
C GLU A 149 4.73 32.09 7.44
N ASP A 150 5.47 31.01 7.15
CA ASP A 150 6.91 30.91 7.41
C ASP A 150 7.78 31.43 6.26
N LEU A 151 7.30 31.36 5.02
CA LEU A 151 8.10 31.75 3.86
C LEU A 151 8.36 33.27 3.76
N GLY A 152 7.58 34.10 4.46
CA GLY A 152 7.70 35.55 4.34
C GLY A 152 7.21 36.09 3.00
N LEU A 153 6.20 35.46 2.41
CA LEU A 153 5.59 35.87 1.14
C LEU A 153 5.03 37.28 1.22
N PRO A 154 5.13 38.09 0.16
CA PRO A 154 4.44 39.38 0.04
C PRO A 154 2.92 39.25 0.22
N GLU A 155 2.28 40.25 0.82
CA GLU A 155 0.85 40.18 1.14
C GLU A 155 -0.04 40.09 -0.13
N ASP A 156 0.36 40.72 -1.24
CA ASP A 156 -0.33 40.58 -2.53
C ASP A 156 -0.26 39.16 -3.07
N LEU A 157 0.90 38.50 -2.96
CA LEU A 157 1.08 37.09 -3.36
C LEU A 157 0.27 36.17 -2.46
N LYS A 158 0.29 36.37 -1.13
CA LYS A 158 -0.57 35.63 -0.19
C LYS A 158 -2.07 35.83 -0.51
N GLY A 159 -2.46 37.03 -0.86
CA GLY A 159 -3.84 37.36 -1.26
C GLY A 159 -4.27 36.53 -2.47
N ARG A 160 -3.45 36.48 -3.52
CA ARG A 160 -3.70 35.70 -4.74
C ARG A 160 -3.79 34.21 -4.44
N ILE A 161 -2.87 33.67 -3.62
CA ILE A 161 -2.87 32.27 -3.20
C ILE A 161 -4.18 31.92 -2.46
N LYS A 162 -4.61 32.78 -1.53
CA LYS A 162 -5.86 32.59 -0.78
C LYS A 162 -7.10 32.69 -1.66
N GLU A 163 -7.11 33.61 -2.63
CA GLU A 163 -8.22 33.80 -3.55
C GLU A 163 -8.50 32.56 -4.39
N ILE A 164 -7.46 31.86 -4.83
CA ILE A 164 -7.59 30.59 -5.57
C ILE A 164 -7.79 29.38 -4.67
N GLY A 165 -7.79 29.56 -3.34
CA GLY A 165 -7.96 28.47 -2.37
C GLY A 165 -6.76 27.52 -2.26
N LEU A 166 -5.58 27.91 -2.75
CA LEU A 166 -4.38 27.07 -2.72
C LEU A 166 -3.77 27.06 -1.32
N THR A 167 -4.17 26.09 -0.49
CA THR A 167 -3.63 25.93 0.87
C THR A 167 -2.63 24.78 0.97
N GLN A 168 -2.70 23.83 0.06
CA GLN A 168 -1.89 22.61 0.03
C GLN A 168 -1.28 22.41 -1.35
N LEU A 169 0.02 22.17 -1.41
CA LEU A 169 0.73 21.96 -2.66
C LEU A 169 1.74 20.83 -2.52
N ILE A 170 1.69 19.89 -3.45
CA ILE A 170 2.70 18.85 -3.61
C ILE A 170 3.34 19.03 -4.99
N PHE A 171 4.63 19.28 -4.99
CA PHE A 171 5.42 19.32 -6.20
C PHE A 171 6.36 18.12 -6.28
N LYS A 172 6.31 17.39 -7.40
CA LYS A 172 7.16 16.23 -7.66
C LYS A 172 8.08 16.51 -8.83
N ALA A 173 9.38 16.42 -8.59
CA ALA A 173 10.40 16.40 -9.63
C ALA A 173 11.08 15.02 -9.62
N PRO A 174 10.44 13.99 -10.21
CA PRO A 174 10.88 12.61 -10.09
C PRO A 174 12.26 12.38 -10.73
N THR A 175 12.63 13.10 -11.78
CA THR A 175 13.99 13.02 -12.38
C THR A 175 15.08 13.57 -11.47
N LYS A 176 14.70 14.40 -10.48
CA LYS A 176 15.59 14.95 -9.45
C LYS A 176 15.50 14.20 -8.12
N GLY A 177 14.64 13.18 -8.04
CA GLY A 177 14.38 12.50 -6.79
C GLY A 177 13.69 13.38 -5.72
N LEU A 178 12.98 14.45 -6.12
CA LEU A 178 12.46 15.46 -5.19
C LEU A 178 10.93 15.38 -5.06
N SER A 179 10.44 15.42 -3.82
CA SER A 179 9.04 15.67 -3.47
C SER A 179 8.96 16.81 -2.46
N LEU A 180 8.25 17.89 -2.81
CA LEU A 180 8.06 19.07 -1.96
C LEU A 180 6.61 19.12 -1.49
N HIS A 181 6.42 19.23 -0.18
CA HIS A 181 5.11 19.23 0.48
C HIS A 181 4.91 20.54 1.25
N LEU A 182 3.92 21.33 0.83
CA LEU A 182 3.57 22.59 1.46
C LEU A 182 2.14 22.51 2.03
N GLY A 183 1.99 22.81 3.33
CA GLY A 183 0.68 22.86 3.97
C GLY A 183 0.11 21.51 4.41
N PHE A 184 0.93 20.50 4.58
CA PHE A 184 0.52 19.15 5.00
C PHE A 184 1.07 18.76 6.35
N ASP A 185 0.24 18.07 7.12
CA ASP A 185 0.61 17.33 8.33
C ASP A 185 -0.04 15.92 8.37
N TYR A 186 -0.76 15.54 7.33
CA TYR A 186 -1.30 14.21 7.13
C TYR A 186 -0.23 13.26 6.59
N VAL A 187 0.05 12.19 7.34
CA VAL A 187 1.17 11.27 7.06
C VAL A 187 0.99 10.52 5.75
N GLY A 188 -0.24 10.28 5.31
CA GLY A 188 -0.50 9.62 4.03
C GLY A 188 0.13 10.33 2.84
N GLU A 189 0.19 11.67 2.82
CA GLU A 189 0.87 12.42 1.76
C GLU A 189 2.39 12.31 1.89
N HIS A 190 2.93 12.38 3.11
CA HIS A 190 4.36 12.19 3.39
C HIS A 190 4.85 10.77 3.08
N LYS A 191 3.97 9.78 3.12
CA LYS A 191 4.22 8.42 2.65
C LYS A 191 4.27 8.37 1.12
N MET A 192 3.22 8.89 0.47
CA MET A 192 3.01 8.71 -0.97
C MET A 192 3.90 9.59 -1.84
N GLY A 193 4.38 10.73 -1.33
CA GLY A 193 5.34 11.57 -2.04
C GLY A 193 6.62 10.79 -2.40
N PRO A 194 7.40 10.34 -1.41
CA PRO A 194 8.59 9.53 -1.63
C PRO A 194 8.33 8.22 -2.38
N LEU A 195 7.24 7.52 -2.07
CA LEU A 195 6.88 6.29 -2.80
C LEU A 195 6.63 6.54 -4.29
N SER A 196 5.98 7.66 -4.66
CA SER A 196 5.79 8.02 -6.07
C SER A 196 7.12 8.18 -6.81
N ILE A 197 8.11 8.78 -6.15
CA ILE A 197 9.46 8.91 -6.72
C ILE A 197 10.13 7.54 -6.84
N ALA A 198 10.02 6.68 -5.82
CA ALA A 198 10.55 5.31 -5.88
C ALA A 198 9.95 4.52 -7.04
N MET A 199 8.62 4.62 -7.25
CA MET A 199 7.92 4.00 -8.39
C MET A 199 8.48 4.50 -9.73
N PHE A 200 8.71 5.80 -9.86
CA PHE A 200 9.29 6.40 -11.06
C PHE A 200 10.72 5.90 -11.29
N LEU A 201 11.56 5.88 -10.27
CA LEU A 201 12.93 5.40 -10.36
C LEU A 201 12.99 3.90 -10.73
N ALA A 202 12.10 3.08 -10.17
CA ALA A 202 11.97 1.68 -10.57
C ALA A 202 11.63 1.56 -12.08
N LYS A 203 10.70 2.38 -12.58
CA LYS A 203 10.34 2.43 -14.01
C LYS A 203 11.51 2.87 -14.88
N GLN A 204 12.30 3.86 -14.47
CA GLN A 204 13.50 4.28 -15.19
C GLN A 204 14.54 3.16 -15.29
N ASN A 205 14.54 2.23 -14.35
CA ASN A 205 15.40 1.04 -14.33
C ASN A 205 14.74 -0.19 -15.00
N ASN A 206 13.81 0.00 -15.93
CA ASN A 206 13.07 -1.07 -16.62
C ASN A 206 12.21 -1.94 -15.69
N GLY A 207 11.84 -1.43 -14.55
CA GLY A 207 10.89 -2.04 -13.63
C GLY A 207 9.49 -1.43 -13.76
N LEU A 208 8.61 -1.84 -12.87
CA LEU A 208 7.25 -1.32 -12.77
C LEU A 208 6.82 -1.31 -11.32
N ALA A 209 6.07 -0.29 -10.92
CA ALA A 209 5.33 -0.29 -9.66
C ALA A 209 3.86 -0.64 -9.90
N VAL A 210 3.30 -1.43 -9.01
CA VAL A 210 1.87 -1.78 -9.01
C VAL A 210 1.28 -1.56 -7.63
N GLN A 211 0.04 -1.09 -7.58
CA GLN A 211 -0.71 -1.01 -6.32
C GLN A 211 -1.22 -2.41 -5.95
N ALA A 212 -0.43 -3.10 -5.16
CA ALA A 212 -0.65 -4.50 -4.85
C ALA A 212 -0.34 -4.84 -3.39
N ALA A 213 -1.04 -5.84 -2.87
CA ALA A 213 -0.60 -6.57 -1.70
C ALA A 213 0.34 -7.71 -2.12
N LEU A 214 1.33 -8.00 -1.29
CA LEU A 214 2.35 -9.02 -1.52
C LEU A 214 2.42 -9.97 -0.33
N SER A 215 2.43 -11.26 -0.60
CA SER A 215 2.72 -12.29 0.40
C SER A 215 3.38 -13.52 -0.20
N MET A 216 4.06 -14.29 0.65
CA MET A 216 4.48 -15.67 0.34
C MET A 216 3.53 -16.64 1.02
N ALA A 217 3.10 -17.65 0.30
CA ALA A 217 2.35 -18.76 0.84
C ALA A 217 3.13 -20.06 0.67
N ARG A 218 3.14 -20.89 1.70
CA ARG A 218 3.58 -22.30 1.61
C ARG A 218 2.40 -23.19 1.90
N VAL A 219 2.04 -24.03 0.96
CA VAL A 219 0.81 -24.80 0.98
C VAL A 219 1.03 -26.20 0.45
N LYS A 220 0.42 -27.17 1.09
CA LYS A 220 0.32 -28.54 0.59
C LYS A 220 -0.81 -28.64 -0.45
N THR A 221 -0.48 -29.07 -1.65
CA THR A 221 -1.40 -29.31 -2.74
C THR A 221 -2.12 -30.65 -2.60
N LEU A 222 -3.15 -30.93 -3.41
CA LEU A 222 -3.91 -32.17 -3.37
C LEU A 222 -3.06 -33.42 -3.62
N ASP A 223 -2.01 -33.32 -4.42
CA ASP A 223 -1.06 -34.41 -4.68
C ASP A 223 -0.04 -34.63 -3.56
N GLY A 224 -0.08 -33.81 -2.51
CA GLY A 224 0.75 -33.91 -1.33
C GLY A 224 2.09 -33.17 -1.41
N GLU A 225 2.35 -32.44 -2.48
CA GLU A 225 3.54 -31.60 -2.62
C GLU A 225 3.38 -30.29 -1.85
N SER A 226 4.44 -29.77 -1.27
CA SER A 226 4.46 -28.42 -0.68
C SER A 226 4.99 -27.44 -1.69
N LYS A 227 4.21 -26.37 -2.00
CA LYS A 227 4.60 -25.33 -2.93
C LYS A 227 4.72 -23.96 -2.26
N ASN A 228 5.77 -23.25 -2.63
CA ASN A 228 6.01 -21.87 -2.25
C ASN A 228 5.47 -20.94 -3.36
N THR A 229 4.43 -20.20 -3.07
CA THR A 229 3.74 -19.33 -4.03
C THR A 229 3.89 -17.87 -3.65
N ALA A 230 4.40 -17.06 -4.57
CA ALA A 230 4.33 -15.60 -4.43
C ALA A 230 2.95 -15.11 -4.87
N LEU A 231 2.25 -14.39 -3.99
CA LEU A 231 0.94 -13.82 -4.25
C LEU A 231 1.07 -12.32 -4.47
N VAL A 232 0.80 -11.84 -5.69
CA VAL A 232 0.76 -10.43 -6.04
C VAL A 232 -0.68 -10.05 -6.34
N THR A 233 -1.35 -9.39 -5.39
CA THR A 233 -2.77 -9.06 -5.47
C THR A 233 -2.96 -7.59 -5.82
N ILE A 234 -3.18 -7.30 -7.10
CA ILE A 234 -3.34 -5.96 -7.65
C ILE A 234 -4.80 -5.51 -7.50
N GLY A 235 -5.00 -4.28 -7.09
CA GLY A 235 -6.35 -3.71 -7.04
C GLY A 235 -6.45 -2.43 -6.24
N PRO A 236 -7.54 -1.68 -6.44
CA PRO A 236 -7.80 -0.45 -5.71
C PRO A 236 -7.96 -0.66 -4.21
N SER A 237 -7.83 0.41 -3.44
CA SER A 237 -8.09 0.39 -2.00
C SER A 237 -9.52 -0.09 -1.70
N LEU A 238 -9.69 -0.82 -0.60
CA LEU A 238 -10.99 -1.37 -0.13
C LEU A 238 -11.65 -2.44 -1.03
N HIS A 239 -10.96 -2.97 -2.03
CA HIS A 239 -11.49 -4.03 -2.92
C HIS A 239 -11.13 -5.45 -2.46
N GLY A 240 -10.41 -5.61 -1.36
CA GLY A 240 -10.12 -6.91 -0.75
C GLY A 240 -8.69 -7.40 -0.91
N LYS A 241 -7.74 -6.54 -1.31
CA LYS A 241 -6.30 -6.89 -1.33
C LYS A 241 -5.84 -7.45 0.00
N SER A 242 -5.98 -6.65 1.07
CA SER A 242 -5.59 -7.05 2.43
C SER A 242 -6.32 -8.30 2.91
N THR A 243 -7.57 -8.50 2.50
CA THR A 243 -8.33 -9.72 2.82
C THR A 243 -7.62 -10.97 2.28
N LEU A 244 -7.26 -10.97 1.00
CA LEU A 244 -6.57 -12.10 0.35
C LEU A 244 -5.13 -12.30 0.82
N THR A 245 -4.52 -11.30 1.42
CA THR A 245 -3.12 -11.30 1.83
C THR A 245 -2.95 -11.56 3.33
N ILE A 246 -3.80 -10.91 4.14
CA ILE A 246 -3.66 -10.87 5.60
C ILE A 246 -4.58 -11.90 6.28
N MET A 247 -5.84 -12.00 5.82
CA MET A 247 -6.87 -12.76 6.53
C MET A 247 -6.88 -14.26 6.21
N ILE A 248 -6.18 -14.69 5.18
CA ILE A 248 -6.14 -16.11 4.83
C ILE A 248 -5.38 -16.92 5.89
N GLU A 249 -5.99 -17.98 6.35
CA GLU A 249 -5.42 -18.96 7.28
C GLU A 249 -5.49 -20.35 6.64
N LEU A 250 -4.36 -21.01 6.57
CA LEU A 250 -4.21 -22.29 5.88
C LEU A 250 -4.16 -23.47 6.83
N ALA A 251 -3.47 -23.29 7.96
CA ALA A 251 -3.32 -24.35 8.94
C ALA A 251 -4.68 -24.70 9.60
N ASN A 252 -5.06 -25.97 9.53
CA ASN A 252 -6.33 -26.48 10.08
C ASN A 252 -7.60 -25.81 9.54
N SER A 253 -7.56 -25.26 8.33
CA SER A 253 -8.73 -24.69 7.69
C SER A 253 -9.86 -25.70 7.52
N ASP A 254 -11.09 -25.22 7.38
CA ASP A 254 -12.24 -26.07 7.08
C ASP A 254 -12.07 -26.77 5.73
N LEU A 255 -11.48 -26.11 4.76
CA LEU A 255 -11.20 -26.68 3.44
C LEU A 255 -10.16 -27.80 3.54
N ALA A 256 -9.05 -27.60 4.26
CA ALA A 256 -8.05 -28.65 4.46
C ALA A 256 -8.65 -29.91 5.10
N ARG A 257 -9.55 -29.73 6.06
CA ARG A 257 -10.28 -30.86 6.69
C ARG A 257 -11.23 -31.55 5.71
N LEU A 258 -11.95 -30.81 4.89
CA LEU A 258 -12.85 -31.36 3.87
C LEU A 258 -12.08 -32.14 2.80
N LEU A 259 -10.90 -31.70 2.45
CA LEU A 259 -10.00 -32.35 1.47
C LEU A 259 -9.17 -33.46 2.09
N ASN A 260 -9.36 -33.79 3.37
CA ASN A 260 -8.58 -34.80 4.11
C ASN A 260 -7.06 -34.59 4.05
N LEU A 261 -6.62 -33.33 3.94
CA LEU A 261 -5.20 -33.00 3.94
C LEU A 261 -4.63 -33.13 5.37
N PRO A 262 -3.48 -33.78 5.53
CA PRO A 262 -2.84 -33.88 6.84
C PRO A 262 -2.42 -32.46 7.28
N HIS A 263 -2.52 -32.22 8.58
CA HIS A 263 -1.97 -31.01 9.17
C HIS A 263 -0.46 -30.91 8.90
N ASP A 264 -0.04 -29.78 8.40
CA ASP A 264 1.37 -29.45 8.17
C ASP A 264 1.69 -28.16 8.92
N GLU A 265 2.58 -28.23 9.89
CA GLU A 265 3.01 -27.07 10.70
C GLU A 265 3.79 -26.04 9.87
N ASP A 266 4.31 -26.46 8.71
CA ASP A 266 5.05 -25.60 7.78
C ASP A 266 4.15 -24.84 6.80
N GLU A 267 2.84 -25.08 6.80
CA GLU A 267 1.89 -24.29 5.99
C GLU A 267 1.64 -22.91 6.61
N GLY A 268 1.53 -21.91 5.75
CA GLY A 268 1.19 -20.59 6.20
C GLY A 268 1.23 -19.54 5.10
N VAL A 269 0.82 -18.33 5.46
CA VAL A 269 0.96 -17.14 4.64
C VAL A 269 1.80 -16.11 5.40
N TYR A 270 2.79 -15.58 4.72
CA TYR A 270 3.70 -14.55 5.19
C TYR A 270 3.38 -13.22 4.48
N PRO A 271 2.57 -12.33 5.08
CA PRO A 271 2.33 -10.99 4.54
C PRO A 271 3.62 -10.18 4.47
N MET A 272 3.89 -9.61 3.30
CA MET A 272 5.08 -8.79 3.06
C MET A 272 4.73 -7.32 2.93
N ASN A 273 3.74 -6.98 2.08
CA ASN A 273 3.39 -5.60 1.77
C ASN A 273 1.90 -5.48 1.43
N ASP A 274 1.28 -4.30 1.58
CA ASP A 274 -0.16 -4.13 1.34
C ASP A 274 -0.53 -2.96 0.40
N ASP A 275 0.44 -2.21 -0.10
CA ASP A 275 0.13 -1.03 -0.91
C ASP A 275 0.89 -0.98 -2.24
N ILE A 276 2.20 -0.80 -2.21
CA ILE A 276 3.00 -0.68 -3.44
C ILE A 276 4.03 -1.81 -3.51
N VAL A 277 4.03 -2.50 -4.64
CA VAL A 277 4.99 -3.54 -5.00
C VAL A 277 5.78 -3.10 -6.22
N LEU A 278 7.10 -3.29 -6.17
CA LEU A 278 8.01 -2.99 -7.26
C LEU A 278 8.42 -4.29 -7.96
N LEU A 279 8.26 -4.32 -9.26
CA LEU A 279 8.79 -5.35 -10.14
C LEU A 279 10.10 -4.81 -10.70
N GLN A 280 11.24 -5.32 -10.26
CA GLN A 280 12.54 -4.75 -10.60
C GLN A 280 13.45 -5.77 -11.27
N PRO A 281 14.19 -5.40 -12.32
CA PRO A 281 15.18 -6.30 -12.87
C PRO A 281 16.22 -6.67 -11.82
N LEU A 282 16.63 -7.92 -11.80
CA LEU A 282 17.74 -8.39 -10.97
C LEU A 282 19.06 -7.96 -11.59
N ASN A 283 20.01 -7.48 -10.77
CA ASN A 283 21.36 -7.13 -11.24
C ASN A 283 22.05 -8.34 -11.88
N GLU A 284 21.85 -9.51 -11.26
CA GLU A 284 22.25 -10.80 -11.79
C GLU A 284 21.00 -11.69 -11.81
N PRO A 285 20.53 -12.12 -12.99
CA PRO A 285 19.41 -13.05 -13.08
C PRO A 285 19.72 -14.34 -12.32
N ILE A 286 18.69 -14.84 -11.64
CA ILE A 286 18.81 -16.10 -10.89
C ILE A 286 18.69 -17.28 -11.87
N GLU A 287 19.65 -18.19 -11.81
CA GLU A 287 19.65 -19.46 -12.54
C GLU A 287 19.46 -20.59 -11.54
N THR A 288 18.37 -21.33 -11.65
CA THR A 288 18.08 -22.44 -10.74
C THR A 288 17.54 -23.65 -11.52
N LEU A 289 17.50 -24.81 -10.86
CA LEU A 289 16.92 -26.03 -11.40
C LEU A 289 15.68 -26.38 -10.57
N LYS A 290 14.53 -26.52 -11.23
CA LYS A 290 13.28 -27.00 -10.62
C LYS A 290 12.73 -28.16 -11.47
N ASP A 291 12.47 -29.28 -10.83
CA ASP A 291 11.97 -30.50 -11.49
C ASP A 291 12.81 -30.92 -12.72
N GLY A 292 14.11 -30.69 -12.65
CA GLY A 292 15.05 -31.00 -13.73
C GLY A 292 15.07 -29.99 -14.89
N HIS A 293 14.26 -28.93 -14.81
CA HIS A 293 14.22 -27.84 -15.80
C HIS A 293 15.04 -26.65 -15.33
N ARG A 294 15.78 -26.04 -16.24
CA ARG A 294 16.50 -24.79 -15.99
C ARG A 294 15.52 -23.64 -15.97
N ILE A 295 15.49 -22.90 -14.88
CA ILE A 295 14.68 -21.70 -14.69
C ILE A 295 15.60 -20.49 -14.66
N HIS A 296 15.26 -19.48 -15.47
CA HIS A 296 15.92 -18.18 -15.53
C HIS A 296 14.98 -17.10 -14.99
N ILE A 297 15.36 -16.40 -13.92
CA ILE A 297 14.54 -15.40 -13.26
C ILE A 297 15.18 -14.03 -13.43
N PRO A 298 14.66 -13.19 -14.32
CA PRO A 298 15.26 -11.87 -14.59
C PRO A 298 14.72 -10.74 -13.71
N TYR A 299 13.61 -10.95 -13.01
CA TYR A 299 12.94 -9.92 -12.19
C TYR A 299 12.74 -10.37 -10.75
N GLY A 300 12.91 -9.43 -9.81
CA GLY A 300 12.49 -9.54 -8.43
C GLY A 300 11.12 -8.90 -8.20
N ILE A 301 10.46 -9.29 -7.11
CA ILE A 301 9.19 -8.76 -6.64
C ILE A 301 9.41 -8.24 -5.23
N ASP A 302 9.35 -6.92 -5.07
CA ASP A 302 9.85 -6.24 -3.89
C ASP A 302 8.74 -5.38 -3.26
N GLY A 303 8.45 -5.58 -1.97
CA GLY A 303 7.63 -4.67 -1.18
C GLY A 303 8.41 -3.41 -0.84
N THR A 304 7.70 -2.36 -0.46
CA THR A 304 8.28 -1.04 -0.22
C THR A 304 8.29 -0.62 1.25
N GLU A 305 7.44 -1.22 2.07
CA GLU A 305 7.15 -0.76 3.42
C GLU A 305 7.43 -1.83 4.48
N ASN A 306 7.92 -1.37 5.64
CA ASN A 306 8.21 -2.24 6.78
C ASN A 306 6.92 -2.67 7.51
N ASN A 307 5.98 -1.75 7.69
CA ASN A 307 4.68 -2.01 8.30
C ASN A 307 3.54 -1.55 7.38
N LEU A 308 2.32 -2.02 7.64
CA LEU A 308 1.16 -1.75 6.81
C LEU A 308 0.46 -0.46 7.26
N TYR A 309 0.07 0.39 6.31
CA TYR A 309 -0.66 1.63 6.56
C TYR A 309 -2.11 1.46 6.15
N ALA A 310 -2.93 1.02 7.08
CA ALA A 310 -4.29 0.55 6.82
C ALA A 310 -5.37 1.52 7.33
N VAL A 311 -6.61 1.31 6.85
CA VAL A 311 -7.81 2.02 7.33
C VAL A 311 -8.47 1.18 8.40
N PRO A 312 -8.57 1.66 9.65
CA PRO A 312 -9.18 0.89 10.74
C PRO A 312 -10.70 0.94 10.77
N PHE A 313 -11.36 1.68 9.87
CA PHE A 313 -12.82 1.82 9.88
C PHE A 313 -13.52 0.47 9.78
N GLY A 314 -14.42 0.22 10.69
CA GLY A 314 -15.18 -1.04 10.79
C GLY A 314 -14.42 -2.18 11.50
N LEU A 315 -13.22 -1.93 12.02
CA LEU A 315 -12.45 -2.95 12.73
C LEU A 315 -13.10 -3.27 14.07
N THR A 316 -13.51 -4.52 14.24
CA THR A 316 -14.01 -5.06 15.50
C THR A 316 -13.26 -6.33 15.87
N ARG A 317 -13.21 -6.65 17.16
CA ARG A 317 -12.60 -7.91 17.61
C ARG A 317 -13.43 -9.13 17.21
N GLU A 318 -14.72 -8.96 16.97
CA GLU A 318 -15.62 -10.02 16.55
C GLU A 318 -15.39 -10.42 15.10
N ASP A 319 -15.25 -9.42 14.21
CA ASP A 319 -15.10 -9.65 12.77
C ASP A 319 -13.68 -9.98 12.35
N ASP A 320 -12.67 -9.37 13.00
CA ASP A 320 -11.24 -9.58 12.71
C ASP A 320 -10.40 -9.56 13.99
N PRO A 321 -10.42 -10.65 14.77
CA PRO A 321 -9.70 -10.74 16.03
C PRO A 321 -8.18 -10.62 15.87
N ILE A 322 -7.63 -11.11 14.77
CA ILE A 322 -6.18 -11.08 14.52
C ILE A 322 -5.71 -9.63 14.35
N THR A 323 -6.27 -8.91 13.40
CA THR A 323 -5.89 -7.50 13.16
C THR A 323 -6.18 -6.64 14.38
N TYR A 324 -7.34 -6.83 15.02
CA TYR A 324 -7.70 -6.10 16.24
C TYR A 324 -6.68 -6.31 17.36
N ASP A 325 -6.32 -7.55 17.67
CA ASP A 325 -5.36 -7.88 18.73
C ASP A 325 -3.92 -7.41 18.38
N VAL A 326 -3.56 -7.38 17.11
CA VAL A 326 -2.25 -6.83 16.67
C VAL A 326 -2.17 -5.32 16.91
N VAL A 327 -3.24 -4.60 16.59
CA VAL A 327 -3.31 -3.14 16.77
C VAL A 327 -3.44 -2.77 18.23
N ARG A 328 -4.45 -3.31 18.91
CA ARG A 328 -4.80 -2.97 20.29
C ARG A 328 -3.98 -3.68 21.36
N GLY A 329 -3.42 -4.85 21.03
CA GLY A 329 -2.90 -5.78 22.01
C GLY A 329 -4.01 -6.56 22.72
N SER A 330 -3.60 -7.50 23.55
CA SER A 330 -4.48 -8.26 24.45
C SER A 330 -4.40 -7.70 25.88
N ALA A 331 -5.30 -8.15 26.76
CA ALA A 331 -5.27 -7.79 28.18
C ALA A 331 -3.92 -8.15 28.86
N ASP A 332 -3.31 -9.25 28.42
CA ASP A 332 -2.02 -9.73 28.96
C ASP A 332 -0.81 -9.10 28.25
N ASN A 333 -1.00 -8.53 27.05
CA ASN A 333 0.04 -7.90 26.26
C ASN A 333 -0.51 -6.65 25.52
N PRO A 334 -0.70 -5.54 26.23
CA PRO A 334 -1.20 -4.30 25.62
C PRO A 334 -0.20 -3.76 24.58
N SER A 335 -0.74 -3.19 23.50
CA SER A 335 0.08 -2.65 22.41
C SER A 335 0.56 -1.24 22.72
N SER A 336 1.76 -1.10 23.21
CA SER A 336 2.42 0.22 23.30
C SER A 336 2.85 0.78 21.94
N LEU A 337 2.75 -0.01 20.89
CA LEU A 337 3.10 0.37 19.51
C LEU A 337 1.89 0.79 18.69
N GLU A 338 0.67 0.74 19.24
CA GLU A 338 -0.51 1.24 18.55
C GLU A 338 -0.29 2.69 18.13
N THR A 339 -0.33 2.90 16.81
CA THR A 339 -0.13 4.22 16.22
C THR A 339 -1.26 4.47 15.23
N LEU A 340 -2.05 5.46 15.56
CA LEU A 340 -3.24 5.86 14.82
C LEU A 340 -3.08 7.30 14.30
N GLU A 341 -3.85 7.61 13.26
CA GLU A 341 -3.99 8.96 12.74
C GLU A 341 -5.45 9.25 12.44
N ASN A 342 -5.95 10.33 13.03
CA ASN A 342 -7.33 10.84 12.84
C ASN A 342 -8.44 9.86 13.24
N VAL A 343 -8.19 8.93 14.13
CA VAL A 343 -9.21 8.00 14.63
C VAL A 343 -9.99 8.68 15.76
N PRO A 344 -11.34 8.66 15.76
CA PRO A 344 -12.10 9.19 16.88
C PRO A 344 -11.77 8.44 18.18
N VAL A 345 -11.61 9.18 19.26
CA VAL A 345 -11.26 8.63 20.58
C VAL A 345 -12.35 8.96 21.60
N ASN A 346 -12.74 7.98 22.39
CA ASN A 346 -13.61 8.18 23.52
C ASN A 346 -12.85 8.90 24.64
N LEU A 347 -13.26 10.12 24.95
CA LEU A 347 -12.57 10.97 25.94
C LEU A 347 -12.70 10.52 27.39
N ASN A 348 -13.57 9.55 27.70
CA ASN A 348 -13.74 9.05 29.06
C ASN A 348 -12.67 8.01 29.44
N ASP A 349 -12.28 7.17 28.48
CA ASP A 349 -11.38 6.04 28.71
C ASP A 349 -10.21 5.96 27.72
N PHE A 350 -10.12 6.90 26.78
CA PHE A 350 -9.09 6.98 25.74
C PHE A 350 -9.03 5.75 24.80
N THR A 351 -10.16 5.05 24.65
CA THR A 351 -10.29 3.99 23.66
C THR A 351 -10.58 4.55 22.28
N PRO A 352 -9.96 4.03 21.19
CA PRO A 352 -10.29 4.44 19.83
C PRO A 352 -11.65 3.87 19.40
N ASN A 353 -12.39 4.65 18.62
CA ASN A 353 -13.67 4.26 18.04
C ASN A 353 -13.55 4.02 16.54
N TYR A 354 -13.30 2.79 16.15
CA TYR A 354 -13.17 2.39 14.73
C TYR A 354 -14.49 2.31 13.98
N LEU A 355 -15.64 2.41 14.68
CA LEU A 355 -16.97 2.32 14.07
C LEU A 355 -17.55 3.68 13.71
N GLU A 356 -17.00 4.75 14.24
CA GLU A 356 -17.45 6.09 13.92
C GLU A 356 -17.00 6.47 12.50
N ASN A 357 -17.98 6.89 11.68
CA ASN A 357 -17.67 7.32 10.31
C ASN A 357 -16.84 8.61 10.34
N PRO A 358 -15.61 8.58 9.89
CA PRO A 358 -14.72 9.72 10.04
C PRO A 358 -15.06 10.82 9.04
N VAL A 359 -14.99 12.06 9.50
CA VAL A 359 -14.92 13.24 8.64
C VAL A 359 -13.52 13.37 8.02
N ARG A 360 -12.54 12.64 8.57
CA ARG A 360 -11.12 12.69 8.26
C ARG A 360 -10.61 11.31 7.83
N ASN A 361 -9.54 11.28 7.05
CA ASN A 361 -8.87 10.03 6.73
C ASN A 361 -8.27 9.40 7.99
N MET A 362 -8.95 8.38 8.53
CA MET A 362 -8.39 7.62 9.65
C MET A 362 -7.42 6.56 9.13
N ARG A 363 -6.32 6.40 9.85
CA ARG A 363 -5.28 5.44 9.53
C ARG A 363 -4.76 4.74 10.80
N MET A 364 -4.21 3.56 10.60
CA MET A 364 -3.43 2.83 11.58
C MET A 364 -2.14 2.31 10.96
N ILE A 365 -1.10 2.22 11.77
CA ILE A 365 0.09 1.43 11.42
C ILE A 365 -0.09 0.05 12.01
N LEU A 366 -0.25 -0.95 11.14
CA LEU A 366 -0.35 -2.34 11.52
C LEU A 366 1.04 -2.97 11.46
N SER A 367 1.54 -3.38 12.62
CA SER A 367 2.87 -4.00 12.72
C SER A 367 2.89 -5.36 12.03
N ARG A 368 3.69 -5.47 10.96
CA ARG A 368 3.85 -6.70 10.20
C ARG A 368 4.45 -7.82 11.04
N VAL A 369 5.46 -7.53 11.84
CA VAL A 369 6.11 -8.53 12.71
C VAL A 369 5.10 -9.10 13.74
N ARG A 370 4.32 -8.24 14.40
CA ARG A 370 3.29 -8.70 15.34
C ARG A 370 2.16 -9.49 14.64
N LEU A 371 1.81 -9.08 13.41
CA LEU A 371 0.86 -9.81 12.61
C LEU A 371 1.35 -11.23 12.31
N LEU A 372 2.60 -11.38 11.90
CA LEU A 372 3.24 -12.66 11.64
C LEU A 372 3.33 -13.54 12.91
N GLU A 373 3.70 -12.95 14.05
CA GLU A 373 3.69 -13.64 15.34
C GLU A 373 2.29 -14.15 15.69
N ARG A 374 1.27 -13.30 15.54
CA ARG A 374 -0.13 -13.65 15.87
C ARG A 374 -0.69 -14.74 14.94
N LYS A 375 -0.29 -14.76 13.68
CA LYS A 375 -0.65 -15.78 12.69
C LYS A 375 0.15 -17.07 12.84
N GLY A 376 1.21 -17.10 13.64
CA GLY A 376 2.14 -18.23 13.71
C GLY A 376 3.03 -18.38 12.48
N SER A 377 3.08 -17.37 11.60
CA SER A 377 3.84 -17.40 10.34
C SER A 377 5.23 -16.72 10.45
N GLY A 378 5.65 -16.34 11.64
CA GLY A 378 6.91 -15.58 11.83
C GLY A 378 8.15 -16.28 11.30
N ASN A 379 8.20 -17.61 11.37
CA ASN A 379 9.34 -18.40 10.91
C ASN A 379 9.18 -18.92 9.46
N LEU A 380 8.06 -18.64 8.79
CA LEU A 380 7.78 -19.22 7.49
C LEU A 380 8.82 -18.84 6.43
N LEU A 381 9.23 -17.56 6.39
CA LEU A 381 10.23 -17.10 5.44
C LEU A 381 11.61 -17.75 5.71
N GLU A 382 11.99 -17.89 6.98
CA GLU A 382 13.21 -18.59 7.40
C GLU A 382 13.17 -20.07 6.98
N SER A 383 12.03 -20.74 7.14
CA SER A 383 11.82 -22.11 6.68
C SER A 383 11.91 -22.23 5.15
N ILE A 384 11.23 -21.36 4.41
CA ILE A 384 11.25 -21.34 2.94
C ILE A 384 12.69 -21.14 2.41
N THR A 385 13.45 -20.23 3.03
CA THR A 385 14.79 -19.84 2.57
C THR A 385 15.94 -20.62 3.25
N GLN A 386 15.60 -21.64 4.03
CA GLN A 386 16.59 -22.43 4.78
C GLN A 386 17.52 -21.57 5.66
N GLY A 387 16.95 -20.55 6.30
CA GLY A 387 17.65 -19.67 7.23
C GLY A 387 18.35 -18.45 6.59
N GLN A 388 18.21 -18.24 5.28
CA GLN A 388 18.85 -17.10 4.61
C GLN A 388 18.13 -15.78 4.89
N LEU A 389 16.79 -15.79 4.94
CA LEU A 389 15.97 -14.63 5.25
C LEU A 389 15.08 -14.93 6.46
N LYS A 390 15.16 -14.06 7.48
CA LYS A 390 14.29 -14.17 8.67
C LYS A 390 13.10 -13.22 8.60
N ASP A 391 13.34 -12.04 8.09
CA ASP A 391 12.34 -10.99 7.95
C ASP A 391 12.65 -10.18 6.70
N SER A 392 11.68 -10.10 5.78
CA SER A 392 11.83 -9.35 4.53
C SER A 392 10.48 -9.07 3.89
N VAL A 393 10.48 -8.06 2.99
CA VAL A 393 9.34 -7.73 2.13
C VAL A 393 9.64 -7.98 0.65
N HIS A 394 10.81 -8.51 0.31
CA HIS A 394 11.08 -8.99 -1.04
C HIS A 394 10.89 -10.51 -1.15
N VAL A 395 10.39 -10.94 -2.29
CA VAL A 395 10.16 -12.36 -2.56
C VAL A 395 11.49 -13.09 -2.75
N PRO A 396 11.73 -14.21 -2.04
CA PRO A 396 12.89 -15.06 -2.29
C PRO A 396 12.69 -15.87 -3.58
N MET A 397 12.98 -15.25 -4.72
CA MET A 397 12.66 -15.78 -6.04
C MET A 397 13.29 -17.15 -6.31
N GLU A 398 14.46 -17.46 -5.72
CA GLU A 398 15.11 -18.77 -5.83
C GLU A 398 14.26 -19.90 -5.22
N ASN A 399 13.54 -19.57 -4.14
CA ASN A 399 12.73 -20.52 -3.37
C ASN A 399 11.24 -20.48 -3.77
N THR A 400 10.88 -19.68 -4.78
CA THR A 400 9.50 -19.53 -5.25
C THR A 400 9.20 -20.53 -6.36
N ASP A 401 8.19 -21.39 -6.18
CA ASP A 401 7.83 -22.41 -7.14
C ASP A 401 6.89 -21.86 -8.23
N GLN A 402 6.07 -20.89 -7.87
CA GLN A 402 5.12 -20.26 -8.80
C GLN A 402 4.72 -18.86 -8.34
N ILE A 403 4.18 -18.06 -9.27
CA ILE A 403 3.66 -16.73 -9.00
C ILE A 403 2.17 -16.70 -9.35
N PHE A 404 1.34 -16.22 -8.44
CA PHE A 404 -0.06 -15.90 -8.70
C PHE A 404 -0.23 -14.39 -8.84
N TRP A 405 -0.47 -13.96 -10.07
CA TRP A 405 -0.88 -12.61 -10.39
C TRP A 405 -2.39 -12.51 -10.24
N GLN A 406 -2.84 -11.80 -9.23
CA GLN A 406 -4.24 -11.67 -8.89
C GLN A 406 -4.70 -10.24 -9.09
N ALA A 407 -5.86 -10.05 -9.70
CA ALA A 407 -6.55 -8.76 -9.71
C ALA A 407 -7.84 -8.87 -8.91
N VAL A 408 -8.13 -7.90 -8.07
CA VAL A 408 -9.40 -7.79 -7.37
C VAL A 408 -10.24 -6.69 -8.01
N MET A 409 -11.50 -7.00 -8.24
CA MET A 409 -12.48 -6.06 -8.79
C MET A 409 -13.79 -6.15 -8.02
N ARG A 410 -14.63 -5.15 -8.14
CA ARG A 410 -16.01 -5.18 -7.70
C ARG A 410 -16.93 -4.95 -8.88
N GLN A 411 -17.71 -5.97 -9.20
CA GLN A 411 -18.79 -5.90 -10.16
C GLN A 411 -20.00 -6.60 -9.55
N ASN A 412 -21.19 -6.15 -9.88
CA ASN A 412 -22.41 -6.65 -9.24
C ASN A 412 -23.32 -7.44 -10.18
N THR A 413 -23.02 -7.52 -11.50
CA THR A 413 -23.93 -8.08 -12.51
C THR A 413 -23.61 -9.52 -12.89
N VAL A 414 -22.55 -9.75 -13.68
CA VAL A 414 -22.33 -11.03 -14.37
C VAL A 414 -20.99 -11.70 -14.09
N ILE A 415 -20.02 -10.99 -13.54
CA ILE A 415 -18.68 -11.54 -13.36
C ILE A 415 -18.66 -12.55 -12.19
N PRO A 416 -18.24 -13.80 -12.42
CA PRO A 416 -18.18 -14.82 -11.39
C PRO A 416 -17.10 -14.50 -10.34
N PRO A 417 -17.16 -15.15 -9.15
CA PRO A 417 -16.23 -14.88 -8.05
C PRO A 417 -14.74 -15.06 -8.40
N LEU A 418 -14.42 -16.00 -9.31
CA LEU A 418 -13.04 -16.28 -9.68
C LEU A 418 -12.94 -16.69 -11.15
N ARG A 419 -11.98 -16.09 -11.85
CA ARG A 419 -11.61 -16.43 -13.23
C ARG A 419 -10.10 -16.64 -13.34
N ARG A 420 -9.70 -17.59 -14.22
CA ARG A 420 -8.32 -17.76 -14.66
C ARG A 420 -8.19 -17.24 -16.09
N MET A 421 -7.13 -16.51 -16.38
CA MET A 421 -6.93 -15.79 -17.64
C MET A 421 -5.59 -16.11 -18.27
N SER A 422 -5.49 -15.88 -19.59
CA SER A 422 -4.18 -15.75 -20.22
C SER A 422 -3.50 -14.45 -19.78
N LEU A 423 -2.19 -14.37 -19.96
CA LEU A 423 -1.40 -13.18 -19.65
C LEU A 423 -1.94 -11.92 -20.35
N GLU A 424 -2.27 -12.04 -21.64
CA GLU A 424 -2.79 -10.91 -22.43
C GLU A 424 -4.17 -10.46 -21.95
N GLN A 425 -5.04 -11.41 -21.57
CA GLN A 425 -6.36 -11.11 -21.02
C GLN A 425 -6.21 -10.41 -19.66
N TYR A 426 -5.29 -10.88 -18.83
CA TYR A 426 -5.03 -10.29 -17.52
C TYR A 426 -4.58 -8.84 -17.62
N VAL A 427 -3.59 -8.54 -18.47
CA VAL A 427 -3.12 -7.16 -18.70
C VAL A 427 -4.26 -6.26 -19.21
N ARG A 428 -5.13 -6.78 -20.10
CA ARG A 428 -6.31 -6.04 -20.56
C ARG A 428 -7.29 -5.75 -19.42
N VAL A 429 -7.50 -6.70 -18.50
CA VAL A 429 -8.34 -6.46 -17.32
C VAL A 429 -7.73 -5.38 -16.44
N LEU A 430 -6.42 -5.36 -16.25
CA LEU A 430 -5.74 -4.29 -15.52
C LEU A 430 -5.89 -2.92 -16.20
N MET A 431 -5.99 -2.89 -17.54
CA MET A 431 -6.24 -1.65 -18.30
C MET A 431 -7.69 -1.16 -18.23
N TYR A 432 -8.66 -2.09 -18.28
CA TYR A 432 -10.07 -1.76 -18.50
C TYR A 432 -11.01 -2.36 -17.45
N GLY A 433 -10.48 -3.06 -16.45
CA GLY A 433 -11.28 -3.67 -15.39
C GLY A 433 -12.08 -2.63 -14.62
N GLU A 434 -13.32 -2.95 -14.30
CA GLU A 434 -14.22 -2.07 -13.56
C GLU A 434 -14.15 -2.35 -12.06
N ALA A 435 -14.08 -1.28 -11.28
CA ALA A 435 -14.22 -1.32 -9.84
C ALA A 435 -15.29 -0.32 -9.41
N VAL A 436 -16.06 -0.65 -8.40
CA VAL A 436 -17.02 0.27 -7.79
C VAL A 436 -16.36 0.92 -6.60
N GLN A 437 -16.25 2.24 -6.63
CA GLN A 437 -15.59 2.99 -5.58
C GLN A 437 -16.37 2.97 -4.28
N MET A 438 -15.66 2.72 -3.21
CA MET A 438 -16.20 2.76 -1.85
C MET A 438 -15.31 3.63 -0.96
N GLY A 439 -15.73 4.85 -0.72
CA GLY A 439 -15.39 5.60 0.48
C GLY A 439 -14.01 6.23 0.65
N ALA A 440 -13.05 6.05 -0.25
CA ALA A 440 -11.71 6.65 -0.08
C ALA A 440 -11.54 8.01 -0.77
N ALA A 441 -12.36 8.33 -1.76
CA ALA A 441 -12.35 9.63 -2.43
C ALA A 441 -13.71 10.32 -2.33
N VAL A 442 -13.70 11.55 -1.86
CA VAL A 442 -14.92 12.35 -1.73
C VAL A 442 -15.49 12.66 -3.12
N GLY A 443 -16.75 12.30 -3.35
CA GLY A 443 -17.51 12.65 -4.56
C GLY A 443 -17.60 11.61 -5.66
N ALA A 444 -16.98 10.42 -5.50
CA ALA A 444 -17.02 9.35 -6.51
C ALA A 444 -17.69 8.05 -6.03
N ILE A 445 -18.41 8.09 -4.92
CA ILE A 445 -19.09 6.91 -4.36
C ILE A 445 -20.11 6.36 -5.37
N GLY A 446 -20.02 5.06 -5.66
CA GLY A 446 -20.93 4.35 -6.54
C GLY A 446 -20.65 4.46 -8.05
N ARG A 447 -19.59 5.13 -8.46
CA ARG A 447 -19.21 5.20 -9.89
C ARG A 447 -18.16 4.13 -10.21
N PRO A 448 -18.32 3.39 -11.32
CA PRO A 448 -17.26 2.51 -11.82
C PRO A 448 -16.01 3.32 -12.19
N TYR A 449 -14.85 2.79 -11.87
CA TYR A 449 -13.58 3.39 -12.24
C TYR A 449 -12.49 2.32 -12.41
N VAL A 450 -11.47 2.66 -13.17
CA VAL A 450 -10.30 1.80 -13.42
C VAL A 450 -9.08 2.50 -12.83
N GLU A 451 -8.37 1.84 -11.94
CA GLU A 451 -7.23 2.42 -11.22
C GLU A 451 -6.00 1.51 -11.15
N TYR A 452 -5.95 0.39 -11.86
CA TYR A 452 -4.82 -0.53 -11.71
C TYR A 452 -3.48 0.07 -12.12
N PHE A 453 -3.45 0.86 -13.19
CA PHE A 453 -2.25 1.56 -13.66
C PHE A 453 -2.35 3.08 -13.60
N SER A 454 -3.50 3.61 -13.20
CA SER A 454 -3.81 5.03 -13.22
C SER A 454 -4.01 5.64 -11.85
N ASP A 455 -3.47 5.00 -10.81
CA ASP A 455 -3.43 5.59 -9.48
C ASP A 455 -2.73 6.96 -9.54
N PRO A 456 -3.29 8.01 -8.91
CA PRO A 456 -2.73 9.36 -8.96
C PRO A 456 -1.29 9.47 -8.43
N PHE A 457 -0.80 8.44 -7.78
CA PHE A 457 0.58 8.37 -7.30
C PHE A 457 1.55 7.74 -8.30
N ILE A 458 1.05 6.97 -9.27
CA ILE A 458 1.88 6.33 -10.29
C ILE A 458 2.16 7.34 -11.40
N ILE A 459 3.40 7.77 -11.52
CA ILE A 459 3.84 8.71 -12.55
C ILE A 459 4.00 7.98 -13.88
N GLY A 460 3.32 8.47 -14.91
CA GLY A 460 3.33 7.92 -16.26
C GLY A 460 1.94 7.65 -16.82
N LEU A 461 1.88 7.17 -18.05
CA LEU A 461 0.65 6.83 -18.73
C LEU A 461 0.27 5.36 -18.50
N GLU A 462 -1.02 5.07 -18.45
CA GLU A 462 -1.55 3.73 -18.20
C GLU A 462 -1.11 2.71 -19.25
N ASP A 463 -1.10 3.11 -20.51
CA ASP A 463 -0.70 2.25 -21.65
C ASP A 463 0.80 1.91 -21.61
N GLU A 464 1.65 2.84 -21.19
CA GLU A 464 3.07 2.56 -20.95
C GLU A 464 3.24 1.53 -19.83
N ASN A 465 2.55 1.74 -18.71
CA ASN A 465 2.61 0.83 -17.56
C ASN A 465 2.09 -0.56 -17.93
N ALA A 466 1.00 -0.64 -18.71
CA ALA A 466 0.47 -1.91 -19.22
C ALA A 466 1.46 -2.64 -20.14
N ASN A 467 2.13 -1.91 -21.03
CA ASN A 467 3.15 -2.48 -21.91
C ASN A 467 4.36 -3.01 -21.13
N ILE A 468 4.82 -2.27 -20.12
CA ILE A 468 5.91 -2.72 -19.25
C ILE A 468 5.48 -3.96 -18.45
N MET A 469 4.27 -3.98 -17.89
CA MET A 469 3.75 -5.16 -17.19
C MET A 469 3.72 -6.37 -18.10
N HIS A 470 3.19 -6.23 -19.31
CA HIS A 470 3.16 -7.29 -20.29
C HIS A 470 4.55 -7.82 -20.60
N TYR A 471 5.52 -6.92 -20.83
CA TYR A 471 6.91 -7.28 -21.06
C TYR A 471 7.52 -8.08 -19.90
N ILE A 472 7.36 -7.59 -18.65
CA ILE A 472 7.89 -8.27 -17.46
C ILE A 472 7.31 -9.68 -17.33
N LEU A 473 5.99 -9.83 -17.47
CA LEU A 473 5.32 -11.13 -17.39
C LEU A 473 5.82 -12.08 -18.48
N GLN A 474 6.04 -11.59 -19.71
CA GLN A 474 6.61 -12.39 -20.80
C GLN A 474 8.05 -12.83 -20.49
N GLN A 475 8.90 -11.96 -19.90
CA GLN A 475 10.27 -12.32 -19.52
C GLN A 475 10.29 -13.43 -18.46
N ILE A 476 9.43 -13.34 -17.45
CA ILE A 476 9.27 -14.38 -16.41
C ILE A 476 8.79 -15.69 -17.06
N GLN A 477 7.82 -15.62 -17.98
CA GLN A 477 7.31 -16.80 -18.68
C GLN A 477 8.38 -17.46 -19.55
N ALA A 478 9.14 -16.66 -20.30
CA ALA A 478 10.24 -17.14 -21.12
C ALA A 478 11.35 -17.79 -20.29
N GLY A 479 11.56 -17.31 -19.05
CA GLY A 479 12.49 -17.87 -18.09
C GLY A 479 12.04 -19.20 -17.47
N GLY A 480 10.78 -19.59 -17.67
CA GLY A 480 10.25 -20.89 -17.25
C GLY A 480 9.72 -20.96 -15.82
N LEU A 481 9.72 -19.87 -15.04
CA LEU A 481 9.07 -19.86 -13.73
C LEU A 481 7.54 -19.89 -13.93
N PRO A 482 6.82 -20.90 -13.35
CA PRO A 482 5.38 -20.99 -13.47
C PRO A 482 4.68 -19.73 -12.96
N GLN A 483 3.73 -19.21 -13.74
CA GLN A 483 2.93 -18.06 -13.33
C GLN A 483 1.50 -18.20 -13.84
N TYR A 484 0.55 -17.75 -13.03
CA TYR A 484 -0.87 -17.85 -13.31
C TYR A 484 -1.56 -16.52 -13.05
N CYS A 485 -2.52 -16.17 -13.90
CA CYS A 485 -3.26 -14.92 -13.81
C CYS A 485 -4.71 -15.18 -13.40
N TYR A 486 -5.13 -14.57 -12.29
CA TYR A 486 -6.48 -14.72 -11.74
C TYR A 486 -7.16 -13.38 -11.54
N VAL A 487 -8.49 -13.38 -11.64
CA VAL A 487 -9.31 -12.21 -11.30
C VAL A 487 -10.39 -12.63 -10.32
N PHE A 488 -10.40 -11.99 -9.17
CA PHE A 488 -11.41 -12.14 -8.14
C PHE A 488 -12.46 -11.03 -8.22
N ASN A 489 -13.73 -11.41 -8.24
CA ASN A 489 -14.83 -10.47 -8.03
C ASN A 489 -15.23 -10.52 -6.55
N THR A 490 -15.05 -9.41 -5.85
CA THR A 490 -15.41 -9.24 -4.42
C THR A 490 -16.70 -8.43 -4.22
N GLY A 491 -17.43 -8.16 -5.30
CA GLY A 491 -18.71 -7.46 -5.28
C GLY A 491 -19.88 -8.43 -5.13
N GLY A 492 -20.62 -8.66 -6.21
CA GLY A 492 -21.79 -9.55 -6.23
C GLY A 492 -22.10 -10.04 -7.64
N VAL A 493 -23.24 -10.71 -7.77
CA VAL A 493 -23.78 -11.17 -9.05
C VAL A 493 -25.30 -10.95 -9.08
N GLY A 494 -25.84 -10.77 -10.27
CA GLY A 494 -27.29 -10.72 -10.50
C GLY A 494 -27.94 -9.37 -10.20
N ALA A 495 -27.18 -8.29 -10.01
CA ALA A 495 -27.73 -6.96 -9.94
C ALA A 495 -28.25 -6.48 -11.30
N ASP A 496 -29.20 -5.55 -11.26
CA ASP A 496 -29.78 -4.96 -12.48
C ASP A 496 -28.78 -4.00 -13.16
N THR A 497 -27.93 -3.33 -12.37
CA THR A 497 -26.87 -2.45 -12.85
C THR A 497 -25.54 -2.73 -12.13
N ASN A 498 -24.44 -2.31 -12.71
CA ASN A 498 -23.11 -2.49 -12.10
C ASN A 498 -22.89 -1.57 -10.88
N ASP A 499 -23.55 -0.42 -10.87
CA ASP A 499 -23.38 0.62 -9.82
C ASP A 499 -24.14 0.30 -8.54
N GLU A 500 -25.17 -0.55 -8.63
CA GLU A 500 -26.08 -0.82 -7.52
C GLU A 500 -26.03 -2.28 -7.08
N ALA A 501 -25.74 -2.50 -5.82
CA ALA A 501 -25.82 -3.83 -5.20
C ALA A 501 -27.28 -4.18 -4.82
N THR A 502 -28.20 -4.01 -5.78
CA THR A 502 -29.64 -4.16 -5.62
C THR A 502 -30.26 -5.02 -6.70
N GLY A 503 -31.53 -5.37 -6.52
CA GLY A 503 -32.29 -6.19 -7.44
C GLY A 503 -32.71 -7.53 -6.84
N ALA A 504 -33.82 -8.12 -7.35
CA ALA A 504 -34.38 -9.36 -6.83
C ALA A 504 -33.46 -10.59 -6.97
N LYS A 505 -32.51 -10.53 -7.90
CA LYS A 505 -31.55 -11.61 -8.18
C LYS A 505 -30.15 -11.34 -7.61
N TYR A 506 -29.92 -10.17 -7.03
CA TYR A 506 -28.60 -9.81 -6.52
C TYR A 506 -28.20 -10.73 -5.36
N LYS A 507 -26.97 -11.21 -5.42
CA LYS A 507 -26.29 -11.94 -4.36
C LYS A 507 -24.90 -11.38 -4.17
N LYS A 508 -24.61 -10.90 -2.97
CA LYS A 508 -23.25 -10.49 -2.57
C LYS A 508 -22.34 -11.71 -2.56
N ILE A 509 -21.12 -11.57 -3.02
CA ILE A 509 -20.06 -12.58 -2.85
C ILE A 509 -19.54 -12.46 -1.40
N PRO A 510 -19.74 -13.48 -0.56
CA PRO A 510 -19.24 -13.45 0.82
C PRO A 510 -17.70 -13.45 0.87
N ARG A 511 -17.15 -12.79 1.88
CA ARG A 511 -15.70 -12.79 2.14
C ARG A 511 -15.16 -14.22 2.31
N GLU A 512 -15.88 -15.04 3.04
CA GLU A 512 -15.53 -16.44 3.31
C GLU A 512 -15.39 -17.26 2.04
N LEU A 513 -16.26 -17.03 1.04
CA LEU A 513 -16.14 -17.68 -0.27
C LEU A 513 -14.85 -17.24 -0.99
N THR A 514 -14.52 -15.95 -0.93
CA THR A 514 -13.29 -15.44 -1.56
C THR A 514 -12.05 -16.07 -0.92
N LEU A 515 -12.01 -16.19 0.42
CA LEU A 515 -10.91 -16.83 1.15
C LEU A 515 -10.82 -18.32 0.84
N THR A 516 -11.96 -19.03 0.79
CA THR A 516 -12.00 -20.45 0.43
C THR A 516 -11.50 -20.69 -1.01
N LEU A 517 -11.88 -19.82 -1.94
CA LEU A 517 -11.39 -19.91 -3.32
C LEU A 517 -9.89 -19.63 -3.42
N GLN A 518 -9.37 -18.68 -2.64
CA GLN A 518 -7.93 -18.41 -2.57
C GLN A 518 -7.16 -19.63 -2.03
N GLU A 519 -7.64 -20.23 -0.95
CA GLU A 519 -7.04 -21.45 -0.42
C GLU A 519 -7.11 -22.61 -1.41
N ALA A 520 -8.27 -22.82 -2.03
CA ALA A 520 -8.46 -23.87 -3.02
C ALA A 520 -7.55 -23.68 -4.26
N LEU A 521 -7.28 -22.44 -4.67
CA LEU A 521 -6.28 -22.16 -5.71
C LEU A 521 -4.89 -22.59 -5.29
N LEU A 522 -4.47 -22.23 -4.08
CA LEU A 522 -3.16 -22.60 -3.55
C LEU A 522 -2.99 -24.11 -3.41
N ARG A 523 -4.06 -24.83 -3.08
CA ARG A 523 -4.09 -26.29 -2.98
C ARG A 523 -4.26 -27.02 -4.32
N GLU A 524 -4.38 -26.27 -5.43
CA GLU A 524 -4.67 -26.81 -6.77
C GLU A 524 -6.00 -27.60 -6.82
N ALA A 525 -6.95 -27.23 -5.97
CA ALA A 525 -8.24 -27.90 -5.79
C ALA A 525 -9.40 -27.24 -6.55
N ILE A 526 -9.14 -26.38 -7.54
CA ILE A 526 -10.18 -25.72 -8.32
C ILE A 526 -10.36 -26.38 -9.69
N LYS A 527 -11.59 -26.82 -9.97
CA LYS A 527 -11.99 -27.16 -11.32
C LYS A 527 -12.38 -25.90 -12.08
N PHE A 528 -11.70 -25.67 -13.20
CA PHE A 528 -12.01 -24.59 -14.13
C PHE A 528 -12.72 -25.12 -15.37
N GLU A 529 -13.69 -24.35 -15.90
CA GLU A 529 -14.33 -24.60 -17.19
C GLU A 529 -14.31 -23.32 -18.03
N TYR A 530 -14.08 -23.48 -19.33
CA TYR A 530 -14.04 -22.35 -20.25
C TYR A 530 -15.43 -21.75 -20.48
N ASP A 531 -15.57 -20.45 -20.28
CA ASP A 531 -16.78 -19.69 -20.59
C ASP A 531 -16.59 -18.91 -21.91
N ALA A 532 -17.44 -19.22 -22.90
CA ALA A 532 -17.33 -18.64 -24.24
C ALA A 532 -17.74 -17.15 -24.31
N VAL A 533 -18.55 -16.67 -23.35
CA VAL A 533 -19.00 -15.27 -23.28
C VAL A 533 -17.87 -14.41 -22.67
N LEU A 534 -17.35 -14.85 -21.52
CA LEU A 534 -16.26 -14.18 -20.84
C LEU A 534 -14.89 -14.45 -21.49
N ARG A 535 -14.81 -15.45 -22.36
CA ARG A 535 -13.58 -15.91 -23.02
C ARG A 535 -12.44 -16.22 -22.06
N SER A 536 -12.77 -16.77 -20.89
CA SER A 536 -11.83 -17.11 -19.83
C SER A 536 -12.32 -18.36 -19.10
N ASP A 537 -11.43 -19.00 -18.36
CA ASP A 537 -11.82 -20.10 -17.49
C ASP A 537 -12.48 -19.57 -16.23
N ILE A 538 -13.63 -20.12 -15.86
CA ILE A 538 -14.35 -19.80 -14.62
C ILE A 538 -14.22 -20.94 -13.60
N ALA A 539 -14.09 -20.61 -12.32
CA ALA A 539 -14.13 -21.60 -11.27
C ALA A 539 -15.56 -22.16 -11.10
N VAL A 540 -15.71 -23.47 -11.25
CA VAL A 540 -17.03 -24.13 -11.21
C VAL A 540 -17.21 -25.07 -10.00
N ALA A 541 -16.12 -25.60 -9.48
CA ALA A 541 -16.14 -26.49 -8.32
C ALA A 541 -14.79 -26.50 -7.59
N ILE A 542 -14.83 -26.80 -6.31
CA ILE A 542 -13.67 -27.27 -5.56
C ILE A 542 -13.72 -28.80 -5.63
N VAL A 543 -12.60 -29.43 -5.98
CA VAL A 543 -12.46 -30.87 -6.15
C VAL A 543 -11.51 -31.44 -5.11
N ASP A 544 -11.78 -32.65 -4.67
CA ASP A 544 -11.00 -33.45 -3.74
C ASP A 544 -10.25 -34.59 -4.45
#